data_9b1469ce72682fe6c2f9bf5d2c1815e0
#
_entry.id   9b1469ce72682fe6c2f9bf5d2c1815e0
#
_cell.length_a   1.000
_cell.length_b   1.000
_cell.length_c   1.000
_cell.angle_alpha   90.00
_cell.angle_beta   90.00
_cell.angle_gamma   90.00
#
_symmetry.space_group_name_H-M   'P 1'
#
loop_
_entity.id
_entity.type
_entity.pdbx_description
1 polymer ?
#
loop_
_entity_poly.entity_id
_entity_poly.type
_entity_poly.pdbx_seq_one_letter_code
_entity_poly.pdbx_strand_id
1 'polypeptide(L)'
;MVTEQEAGEEPDKPTFNIEPGDLGGLMAEYPHIREWVETFEAEHGSRPIYYGPLDRDAKSVSPRNLIYATKPPCFAHVYSPPEGAEGAGNTFWFGLEPTITPEEEDIRDQIVERLLRDAPQKERFDNDAEFIAMIHEMMDEMTTTTSSSILSNPIVNQARELIGMGEAPLKVTPEQLDRLKYVVVRDLVNNGPLETLLADEMLEDIHSIGLSRINMDHKVFPMLTSNIAFKDQELLTKYLRSMSERIGRPVSDSKPIVDGALLDGSRINIIYSDDVSIQGSSFTIRKFAEETISIIQLIKWKTLSAQMAAYIWLGLESGMSMLVSGETASGKTTTLNAVLPFIDHNVKIYTAEDTPEVKVAHTIWQRLITRDSKNEDSRVEMFDLLKAALRSRPRYIIIGEIRGVEGAIAFQAMQTGHPVVGTFHASNIVKLIQRFTGDPINVPARFFDNLNFAIFQEVVEAPGGGIARRITGVSEVIGFDKTADGILTRNMFEWDPVADEVYFRGMFQSDMLENKIAPRMGFRSKRDIYDELQRRTEAIQRMCDRDLTHYDDVFDLLDIYYKEGWDRFAAALETWTGINH
;
A
#
# COMPACT_ATOMS: atom_id res chain seq x y z
N MET A 1 25.43 -20.29 -57.73
CA MET A 1 26.10 -19.55 -56.64
C MET A 1 25.01 -18.81 -55.90
N VAL A 2 24.57 -19.41 -54.81
CA VAL A 2 23.56 -18.82 -53.93
C VAL A 2 24.32 -18.29 -52.74
N THR A 3 24.23 -17.03 -52.50
CA THR A 3 24.88 -16.31 -51.40
C THR A 3 24.10 -16.61 -50.10
N GLU A 4 24.85 -17.01 -49.06
CA GLU A 4 24.43 -17.18 -47.69
C GLU A 4 23.80 -15.87 -47.16
N GLN A 5 22.61 -15.97 -46.62
CA GLN A 5 22.00 -14.92 -45.80
C GLN A 5 22.61 -14.98 -44.41
N GLU A 6 23.16 -13.85 -44.02
CA GLU A 6 23.58 -13.58 -42.64
C GLU A 6 22.37 -13.74 -41.70
N ALA A 7 22.52 -14.61 -40.71
CA ALA A 7 21.60 -14.72 -39.59
C ALA A 7 21.73 -13.43 -38.76
N GLY A 8 20.66 -12.68 -38.67
CA GLY A 8 20.57 -11.52 -37.80
C GLY A 8 20.70 -11.96 -36.35
N GLU A 9 21.61 -11.36 -35.63
CA GLU A 9 21.71 -11.43 -34.17
C GLU A 9 20.39 -10.95 -33.57
N GLU A 10 19.71 -11.80 -32.79
CA GLU A 10 18.62 -11.40 -31.92
C GLU A 10 19.16 -10.33 -30.96
N PRO A 11 18.43 -9.23 -30.71
CA PRO A 11 18.87 -8.22 -29.75
C PRO A 11 18.96 -8.85 -28.37
N ASP A 12 20.08 -8.64 -27.72
CA ASP A 12 20.38 -9.04 -26.35
C ASP A 12 19.19 -8.73 -25.43
N LYS A 13 18.53 -9.79 -24.95
CA LYS A 13 17.50 -9.64 -23.91
C LYS A 13 18.21 -9.12 -22.66
N PRO A 14 17.70 -8.06 -22.02
CA PRO A 14 18.32 -7.56 -20.80
C PRO A 14 18.35 -8.70 -19.76
N THR A 15 19.52 -9.13 -19.38
CA THR A 15 19.75 -10.08 -18.29
C THR A 15 19.50 -9.34 -16.98
N PHE A 16 18.32 -9.53 -16.40
CA PHE A 16 18.03 -9.06 -15.06
C PHE A 16 18.78 -9.96 -14.06
N ASN A 17 19.65 -9.36 -13.26
CA ASN A 17 20.43 -10.05 -12.22
C ASN A 17 19.61 -10.14 -10.91
N ILE A 18 18.61 -11.02 -10.86
CA ILE A 18 18.05 -11.44 -9.58
C ILE A 18 18.81 -12.71 -9.20
N GLU A 19 19.67 -12.61 -8.18
CA GLU A 19 20.41 -13.77 -7.70
C GLU A 19 19.50 -14.64 -6.83
N PRO A 20 19.46 -15.97 -7.07
CA PRO A 20 18.77 -16.90 -6.20
C PRO A 20 19.38 -16.90 -4.79
N GLY A 21 18.54 -16.93 -3.76
CA GLY A 21 18.93 -17.09 -2.38
C GLY A 21 19.27 -18.56 -2.02
N ASP A 22 19.72 -18.77 -0.79
CA ASP A 22 20.03 -20.11 -0.28
C ASP A 22 18.77 -20.87 0.18
N LEU A 23 18.17 -21.63 -0.72
CA LEU A 23 17.04 -22.50 -0.40
C LEU A 23 17.39 -23.58 0.64
N GLY A 24 18.64 -24.07 0.64
CA GLY A 24 19.09 -25.10 1.59
C GLY A 24 19.12 -24.56 3.01
N GLY A 25 19.65 -23.36 3.21
CA GLY A 25 19.61 -22.64 4.48
C GLY A 25 18.19 -22.37 4.95
N LEU A 26 17.32 -21.90 4.06
CA LEU A 26 15.92 -21.67 4.36
C LEU A 26 15.19 -22.95 4.84
N MET A 27 15.39 -24.07 4.17
CA MET A 27 14.82 -25.38 4.55
C MET A 27 15.38 -25.90 5.89
N ALA A 28 16.59 -25.50 6.27
CA ALA A 28 17.19 -25.87 7.56
C ALA A 28 16.59 -25.03 8.70
N GLU A 29 16.29 -23.77 8.46
CA GLU A 29 15.73 -22.83 9.43
C GLU A 29 14.21 -23.05 9.63
N TYR A 30 13.48 -23.32 8.52
CA TYR A 30 12.00 -23.45 8.52
C TYR A 30 11.56 -24.87 8.10
N PRO A 31 11.23 -25.76 9.04
CA PRO A 31 10.83 -27.15 8.75
C PRO A 31 9.63 -27.27 7.81
N HIS A 32 8.62 -26.37 7.93
CA HIS A 32 7.44 -26.37 7.06
C HIS A 32 7.77 -26.05 5.60
N ILE A 33 8.80 -25.25 5.35
CA ILE A 33 9.30 -24.99 3.98
C ILE A 33 9.97 -26.24 3.39
N ARG A 34 10.74 -26.97 4.21
CA ARG A 34 11.35 -28.24 3.78
C ARG A 34 10.26 -29.23 3.37
N GLU A 35 9.29 -29.45 4.23
CA GLU A 35 8.18 -30.38 3.99
C GLU A 35 7.41 -30.00 2.70
N TRP A 36 7.13 -28.71 2.53
CA TRP A 36 6.48 -28.21 1.32
C TRP A 36 7.31 -28.46 0.06
N VAL A 37 8.59 -28.09 0.05
CA VAL A 37 9.48 -28.22 -1.11
C VAL A 37 9.64 -29.69 -1.51
N GLU A 38 9.85 -30.59 -0.54
CA GLU A 38 9.98 -32.04 -0.80
C GLU A 38 8.69 -32.62 -1.36
N THR A 39 7.54 -32.26 -0.83
CA THR A 39 6.22 -32.70 -1.32
C THR A 39 5.97 -32.17 -2.73
N PHE A 40 6.20 -30.88 -2.95
CA PHE A 40 5.99 -30.23 -4.24
C PHE A 40 6.89 -30.80 -5.33
N GLU A 41 8.17 -31.04 -5.02
CA GLU A 41 9.12 -31.67 -5.96
C GLU A 41 8.69 -33.09 -6.32
N ALA A 42 8.19 -33.85 -5.35
CA ALA A 42 7.68 -35.22 -5.60
C ALA A 42 6.43 -35.23 -6.50
N GLU A 43 5.52 -34.25 -6.36
CA GLU A 43 4.28 -34.17 -7.13
C GLU A 43 4.47 -33.58 -8.54
N HIS A 44 5.32 -32.56 -8.67
CA HIS A 44 5.47 -31.76 -9.90
C HIS A 44 6.77 -32.00 -10.66
N GLY A 45 7.71 -32.77 -10.09
CA GLY A 45 8.99 -33.10 -10.73
C GLY A 45 9.93 -31.91 -10.92
N SER A 46 9.66 -30.78 -10.27
CA SER A 46 10.48 -29.57 -10.36
C SER A 46 10.62 -28.90 -8.99
N ARG A 47 11.82 -28.47 -8.67
CA ARG A 47 12.14 -27.81 -7.40
C ARG A 47 12.00 -26.29 -7.53
N PRO A 48 11.34 -25.59 -6.58
CA PRO A 48 11.25 -24.15 -6.60
C PRO A 48 12.62 -23.48 -6.37
N ILE A 49 12.79 -22.27 -6.91
CA ILE A 49 13.94 -21.42 -6.67
C ILE A 49 13.56 -20.42 -5.58
N TYR A 50 14.42 -20.26 -4.57
CA TYR A 50 14.22 -19.25 -3.55
C TYR A 50 14.82 -17.91 -4.00
N TYR A 51 14.01 -16.87 -3.88
CA TYR A 51 14.46 -15.48 -3.95
C TYR A 51 14.19 -14.85 -2.59
N GLY A 52 15.08 -14.03 -2.08
CA GLY A 52 14.81 -13.29 -0.84
C GLY A 52 13.58 -12.39 -0.97
N PRO A 53 13.67 -11.09 -0.69
CA PRO A 53 12.60 -10.14 -1.03
C PRO A 53 12.36 -10.13 -2.54
N LEU A 54 11.10 -10.18 -2.96
CA LEU A 54 10.75 -10.17 -4.38
C LEU A 54 10.80 -8.75 -4.92
N ASP A 55 11.53 -8.53 -6.03
CA ASP A 55 11.53 -7.27 -6.76
C ASP A 55 10.62 -7.35 -8.00
N ARG A 56 10.20 -6.21 -8.52
CA ARG A 56 9.42 -6.09 -9.77
C ARG A 56 10.14 -6.66 -10.99
N ASP A 57 11.45 -6.73 -10.97
CA ASP A 57 12.27 -7.32 -12.03
C ASP A 57 12.05 -8.85 -12.14
N ALA A 58 11.53 -9.50 -11.11
CA ALA A 58 11.09 -10.89 -11.13
C ALA A 58 9.96 -11.18 -12.16
N LYS A 59 9.35 -10.13 -12.73
CA LYS A 59 8.35 -10.26 -13.80
C LYS A 59 8.88 -11.04 -15.02
N SER A 60 10.18 -10.99 -15.27
CA SER A 60 10.86 -11.68 -16.36
C SER A 60 11.18 -13.15 -16.07
N VAL A 61 11.04 -13.63 -14.83
CA VAL A 61 11.36 -15.01 -14.45
C VAL A 61 10.40 -15.98 -15.13
N SER A 62 10.96 -16.90 -15.92
CA SER A 62 10.24 -17.96 -16.60
C SER A 62 11.11 -19.23 -16.66
N PRO A 63 10.60 -20.43 -16.32
CA PRO A 63 9.25 -20.71 -15.80
C PRO A 63 9.04 -20.16 -14.37
N ARG A 64 7.81 -19.84 -14.02
CA ARG A 64 7.45 -19.38 -12.68
C ARG A 64 7.32 -20.57 -11.74
N ASN A 65 8.35 -20.81 -10.97
CA ASN A 65 8.41 -21.78 -9.88
C ASN A 65 9.34 -21.22 -8.82
N LEU A 66 8.85 -20.28 -8.00
CA LEU A 66 9.69 -19.49 -7.11
C LEU A 66 9.05 -19.30 -5.72
N ILE A 67 9.88 -19.42 -4.70
CA ILE A 67 9.56 -19.08 -3.31
C ILE A 67 10.20 -17.73 -2.98
N TYR A 68 9.48 -16.87 -2.26
CA TYR A 68 10.01 -15.61 -1.73
C TYR A 68 9.58 -15.37 -0.30
N ALA A 69 10.37 -14.57 0.41
CA ALA A 69 10.08 -14.18 1.78
C ALA A 69 8.92 -13.17 1.80
N THR A 70 7.98 -13.40 2.70
CA THR A 70 6.98 -12.42 3.09
C THR A 70 7.31 -11.93 4.51
N LYS A 71 6.43 -12.07 5.48
CA LYS A 71 6.69 -11.75 6.87
C LYS A 71 6.96 -13.05 7.66
N PRO A 72 8.21 -13.39 7.98
CA PRO A 72 8.53 -14.65 8.65
C PRO A 72 7.68 -14.88 9.90
N PRO A 73 7.20 -16.13 10.15
CA PRO A 73 7.58 -17.36 9.46
C PRO A 73 6.78 -17.69 8.19
N CYS A 74 6.06 -16.73 7.61
CA CYS A 74 5.31 -16.90 6.37
C CYS A 74 6.19 -16.68 5.14
N PHE A 75 5.93 -17.47 4.09
CA PHE A 75 6.55 -17.37 2.77
C PHE A 75 5.50 -17.56 1.69
N ALA A 76 5.81 -17.18 0.48
CA ALA A 76 4.93 -17.39 -0.67
C ALA A 76 5.65 -18.18 -1.76
N HIS A 77 4.92 -19.12 -2.38
CA HIS A 77 5.38 -19.86 -3.54
C HIS A 77 4.48 -19.57 -4.74
N VAL A 78 5.05 -19.02 -5.80
CA VAL A 78 4.34 -18.74 -7.06
C VAL A 78 4.75 -19.79 -8.10
N TYR A 79 3.73 -20.43 -8.68
CA TYR A 79 3.92 -21.51 -9.65
C TYR A 79 2.99 -21.37 -10.85
N SER A 80 3.56 -21.48 -12.05
CA SER A 80 2.79 -21.61 -13.30
C SER A 80 3.05 -23.00 -13.89
N PRO A 81 2.03 -23.87 -13.98
CA PRO A 81 2.19 -25.18 -14.60
C PRO A 81 2.67 -25.08 -16.05
N PRO A 82 3.55 -25.99 -16.51
CA PRO A 82 4.00 -26.01 -17.89
C PRO A 82 2.86 -26.30 -18.88
N GLU A 83 3.06 -25.95 -20.14
CA GLU A 83 2.08 -26.22 -21.20
C GLU A 83 1.74 -27.71 -21.27
N GLY A 84 0.44 -28.03 -21.28
CA GLY A 84 -0.08 -29.39 -21.31
C GLY A 84 -0.28 -30.05 -19.95
N ALA A 85 0.13 -29.41 -18.84
CA ALA A 85 -0.20 -29.87 -17.50
C ALA A 85 -1.59 -29.38 -17.06
N GLU A 86 -2.16 -30.02 -16.05
CA GLU A 86 -3.41 -29.57 -15.44
C GLU A 86 -3.23 -28.16 -14.84
N GLY A 87 -4.12 -27.23 -15.18
CA GLY A 87 -4.03 -25.83 -14.77
C GLY A 87 -3.10 -24.96 -15.62
N ALA A 88 -2.60 -25.45 -16.76
CA ALA A 88 -1.80 -24.65 -17.68
C ALA A 88 -2.53 -23.34 -18.08
N GLY A 89 -1.80 -22.23 -18.09
CA GLY A 89 -2.34 -20.89 -18.34
C GLY A 89 -2.75 -20.12 -17.08
N ASN A 90 -2.87 -20.79 -15.93
CA ASN A 90 -3.06 -20.14 -14.63
C ASN A 90 -1.74 -20.00 -13.87
N THR A 91 -1.68 -19.02 -12.99
CA THR A 91 -0.58 -18.88 -12.03
C THR A 91 -1.15 -19.04 -10.63
N PHE A 92 -0.56 -19.94 -9.87
CA PHE A 92 -0.98 -20.25 -8.51
C PHE A 92 -0.05 -19.58 -7.49
N TRP A 93 -0.64 -19.20 -6.38
CA TRP A 93 0.07 -18.70 -5.21
C TRP A 93 -0.24 -19.60 -4.02
N PHE A 94 0.79 -20.05 -3.33
CA PHE A 94 0.68 -20.91 -2.15
C PHE A 94 1.26 -20.15 -0.96
N GLY A 95 0.42 -19.88 0.05
CA GLY A 95 0.88 -19.40 1.34
C GLY A 95 1.54 -20.54 2.11
N LEU A 96 2.77 -20.32 2.54
CA LEU A 96 3.56 -21.27 3.29
C LEU A 96 3.69 -20.76 4.72
N GLU A 97 3.12 -21.49 5.68
CA GLU A 97 3.14 -21.17 7.10
C GLU A 97 3.28 -22.45 7.94
N PRO A 98 3.70 -22.35 9.21
CA PRO A 98 3.67 -23.49 10.11
C PRO A 98 2.25 -24.05 10.23
N THR A 99 2.07 -25.32 9.93
CA THR A 99 0.78 -26.03 10.03
C THR A 99 0.79 -27.07 11.13
N ILE A 100 -0.37 -27.38 11.67
CA ILE A 100 -0.57 -28.42 12.69
C ILE A 100 -1.23 -29.64 12.07
N THR A 101 -0.90 -30.81 12.60
CA THR A 101 -1.52 -32.08 12.21
C THR A 101 -2.92 -32.22 12.82
N PRO A 102 -3.79 -33.13 12.31
CA PRO A 102 -5.09 -33.40 12.92
C PRO A 102 -5.02 -33.80 14.40
N GLU A 103 -3.95 -34.47 14.83
CA GLU A 103 -3.73 -34.84 16.24
C GLU A 103 -3.37 -33.61 17.09
N GLU A 104 -2.68 -32.64 16.51
CA GLU A 104 -2.33 -31.37 17.16
C GLU A 104 -3.52 -30.41 17.22
N GLU A 105 -4.55 -30.56 16.37
CA GLU A 105 -5.78 -29.76 16.44
C GLU A 105 -6.49 -29.97 17.79
N ASP A 106 -6.57 -31.19 18.28
CA ASP A 106 -7.16 -31.48 19.60
C ASP A 106 -6.38 -30.81 20.74
N ILE A 107 -5.06 -30.76 20.61
CA ILE A 107 -4.19 -30.09 21.60
C ILE A 107 -4.39 -28.57 21.53
N ARG A 108 -4.45 -28.00 20.34
CA ARG A 108 -4.76 -26.58 20.13
C ARG A 108 -6.09 -26.20 20.79
N ASP A 109 -7.13 -26.97 20.56
CA ASP A 109 -8.47 -26.68 21.10
C ASP A 109 -8.47 -26.70 22.61
N GLN A 110 -7.78 -27.64 23.23
CA GLN A 110 -7.59 -27.68 24.70
C GLN A 110 -6.80 -26.47 25.20
N ILE A 111 -5.74 -26.05 24.49
CA ILE A 111 -4.97 -24.85 24.84
C ILE A 111 -5.86 -23.62 24.77
N VAL A 112 -6.61 -23.44 23.68
CA VAL A 112 -7.51 -22.30 23.49
C VAL A 112 -8.60 -22.25 24.57
N GLU A 113 -9.20 -23.39 24.92
CA GLU A 113 -10.19 -23.47 26.00
C GLU A 113 -9.61 -23.02 27.35
N ARG A 114 -8.39 -23.48 27.68
CA ARG A 114 -7.69 -23.08 28.91
C ARG A 114 -7.33 -21.60 28.90
N LEU A 115 -6.82 -21.07 27.77
CA LEU A 115 -6.51 -19.66 27.63
C LEU A 115 -7.75 -18.78 27.86
N LEU A 116 -8.88 -19.11 27.23
CA LEU A 116 -10.13 -18.37 27.38
C LEU A 116 -10.69 -18.39 28.78
N ARG A 117 -10.53 -19.51 29.51
CA ARG A 117 -10.96 -19.64 30.90
C ARG A 117 -10.11 -18.78 31.85
N ASP A 118 -8.79 -18.73 31.62
CA ASP A 118 -7.85 -18.11 32.56
C ASP A 118 -7.53 -16.63 32.19
N ALA A 119 -7.82 -16.21 30.96
CA ALA A 119 -7.59 -14.85 30.49
C ALA A 119 -8.31 -13.73 31.26
N PRO A 120 -9.55 -13.88 31.77
CA PRO A 120 -10.27 -12.81 32.48
C PRO A 120 -9.62 -12.33 33.77
N GLN A 121 -8.64 -13.07 34.29
CA GLN A 121 -7.97 -12.76 35.57
C GLN A 121 -6.71 -11.89 35.38
N LYS A 122 -6.30 -11.57 34.17
CA LYS A 122 -5.04 -10.84 33.90
C LYS A 122 -5.27 -9.43 33.38
N GLU A 123 -4.26 -8.60 33.50
CA GLU A 123 -4.22 -7.16 33.31
C GLU A 123 -4.56 -6.70 31.88
N ARG A 124 -4.88 -5.41 31.73
CA ARG A 124 -5.05 -4.78 30.42
C ARG A 124 -3.70 -4.68 29.72
N PHE A 125 -3.67 -5.04 28.45
CA PHE A 125 -2.50 -4.92 27.59
C PHE A 125 -2.54 -3.60 26.84
N ASP A 126 -1.39 -2.95 26.71
CA ASP A 126 -1.28 -1.68 26.00
C ASP A 126 -1.03 -1.90 24.50
N ASN A 127 -0.55 -3.10 24.10
CA ASN A 127 -0.28 -3.44 22.70
C ASN A 127 -0.35 -4.97 22.45
N ASP A 128 -0.42 -5.35 21.16
CA ASP A 128 -0.53 -6.75 20.72
C ASP A 128 0.72 -7.59 21.09
N ALA A 129 1.90 -6.97 21.12
CA ALA A 129 3.13 -7.68 21.46
C ALA A 129 3.13 -8.20 22.92
N GLU A 130 2.63 -7.38 23.85
CA GLU A 130 2.47 -7.80 25.26
C GLU A 130 1.42 -8.91 25.39
N PHE A 131 0.33 -8.81 24.61
CA PHE A 131 -0.70 -9.84 24.60
C PHE A 131 -0.19 -11.17 24.04
N ILE A 132 0.58 -11.15 22.95
CA ILE A 132 1.23 -12.32 22.36
C ILE A 132 2.22 -12.94 23.36
N ALA A 133 3.05 -12.12 24.02
CA ALA A 133 4.00 -12.60 25.02
C ALA A 133 3.29 -13.33 26.18
N MET A 134 2.17 -12.78 26.66
CA MET A 134 1.35 -13.43 27.68
C MET A 134 0.79 -14.77 27.18
N ILE A 135 0.25 -14.84 25.96
CA ILE A 135 -0.25 -16.10 25.40
C ILE A 135 0.86 -17.14 25.37
N HIS A 136 2.07 -16.77 24.94
CA HIS A 136 3.22 -17.67 24.91
C HIS A 136 3.60 -18.16 26.32
N GLU A 137 3.65 -17.26 27.31
CA GLU A 137 3.93 -17.62 28.70
C GLU A 137 2.89 -18.61 29.27
N MET A 138 1.60 -18.33 29.05
CA MET A 138 0.53 -19.22 29.45
C MET A 138 0.61 -20.59 28.77
N MET A 139 0.95 -20.62 27.46
CA MET A 139 1.13 -21.88 26.74
C MET A 139 2.33 -22.68 27.28
N ASP A 140 3.43 -22.01 27.64
CA ASP A 140 4.59 -22.68 28.28
C ASP A 140 4.24 -23.25 29.65
N GLU A 141 3.38 -22.61 30.43
CA GLU A 141 2.87 -23.12 31.71
C GLU A 141 1.90 -24.33 31.56
N MET A 142 1.09 -24.31 30.48
CA MET A 142 0.07 -25.33 30.17
C MET A 142 0.64 -26.58 29.50
N THR A 143 1.88 -26.52 29.00
CA THR A 143 2.50 -27.59 28.21
C THR A 143 3.76 -28.13 28.90
N THR A 144 4.19 -29.33 28.52
CA THR A 144 5.46 -29.91 28.96
C THR A 144 6.13 -30.68 27.86
N THR A 145 7.41 -30.39 27.67
CA THR A 145 8.27 -31.07 26.69
C THR A 145 9.01 -32.26 27.29
N THR A 146 8.85 -32.53 28.59
CA THR A 146 9.59 -33.57 29.30
C THR A 146 8.86 -34.92 29.27
N SER A 147 9.54 -35.99 28.89
CA SER A 147 9.02 -37.37 28.82
C SER A 147 8.88 -38.05 30.18
N SER A 148 8.49 -37.36 31.25
CA SER A 148 8.35 -38.02 32.56
C SER A 148 7.04 -38.82 32.63
N SER A 149 7.16 -40.14 32.77
CA SER A 149 6.05 -41.10 32.88
C SER A 149 5.17 -40.91 34.12
N ILE A 150 5.56 -40.07 35.05
CA ILE A 150 4.83 -39.78 36.29
C ILE A 150 3.61 -38.88 36.03
N LEU A 151 3.68 -37.98 35.07
CA LEU A 151 2.62 -37.02 34.74
C LEU A 151 1.45 -37.61 33.91
N SER A 152 1.59 -38.84 33.42
CA SER A 152 0.55 -39.55 32.64
C SER A 152 -0.34 -40.48 33.47
N ASN A 153 -0.17 -40.51 34.79
CA ASN A 153 -0.97 -41.38 35.66
C ASN A 153 -2.31 -40.68 35.99
N PRO A 154 -3.48 -41.30 35.64
CA PRO A 154 -4.79 -40.72 35.94
C PRO A 154 -5.02 -40.42 37.42
N ILE A 155 -4.41 -41.19 38.30
CA ILE A 155 -4.50 -41.01 39.76
C ILE A 155 -3.77 -39.73 40.19
N VAL A 156 -2.64 -39.41 39.54
CA VAL A 156 -1.87 -38.19 39.83
C VAL A 156 -2.64 -36.97 39.36
N ASN A 157 -3.32 -37.05 38.21
CA ASN A 157 -4.14 -35.96 37.69
C ASN A 157 -5.35 -35.67 38.60
N GLN A 158 -6.03 -36.72 39.06
CA GLN A 158 -7.14 -36.59 39.99
C GLN A 158 -6.70 -36.03 41.35
N ALA A 159 -5.50 -36.39 41.81
CA ALA A 159 -4.93 -35.85 43.02
C ALA A 159 -4.53 -34.36 42.89
N ARG A 160 -4.07 -33.92 41.71
CA ARG A 160 -3.73 -32.51 41.42
C ARG A 160 -4.97 -31.61 41.44
N GLU A 161 -6.08 -32.06 40.83
CA GLU A 161 -7.35 -31.36 40.91
C GLU A 161 -7.86 -31.19 42.32
N LEU A 162 -7.76 -32.26 43.14
CA LEU A 162 -8.20 -32.26 44.53
C LEU A 162 -7.38 -31.32 45.46
N ILE A 163 -6.11 -31.07 45.14
CA ILE A 163 -5.23 -30.16 45.89
C ILE A 163 -5.12 -28.77 45.27
N GLY A 164 -5.93 -28.46 44.25
CA GLY A 164 -5.95 -27.13 43.63
C GLY A 164 -4.71 -26.80 42.78
N MET A 165 -3.97 -27.80 42.29
CA MET A 165 -2.77 -27.64 41.45
C MET A 165 -3.08 -27.45 39.96
N GLY A 166 -4.35 -27.28 39.57
CA GLY A 166 -4.77 -27.08 38.16
C GLY A 166 -4.71 -28.37 37.31
N GLU A 167 -5.12 -28.28 36.07
CA GLU A 167 -5.10 -29.37 35.09
C GLU A 167 -3.66 -29.83 34.77
N ALA A 168 -3.51 -31.12 34.39
CA ALA A 168 -2.21 -31.62 33.98
C ALA A 168 -1.69 -30.91 32.74
N PRO A 169 -0.38 -30.61 32.65
CA PRO A 169 0.19 -30.01 31.45
C PRO A 169 0.08 -30.98 30.26
N LEU A 170 -0.20 -30.39 29.08
CA LEU A 170 -0.29 -31.10 27.82
C LEU A 170 1.11 -31.51 27.37
N LYS A 171 1.27 -32.74 26.87
CA LYS A 171 2.57 -33.22 26.37
C LYS A 171 2.74 -32.85 24.91
N VAL A 172 3.80 -32.12 24.63
CA VAL A 172 4.16 -31.71 23.28
C VAL A 172 5.67 -31.82 23.08
N THR A 173 6.13 -31.98 21.86
CA THR A 173 7.55 -31.77 21.53
C THR A 173 7.85 -30.28 21.42
N PRO A 174 9.12 -29.84 21.50
CA PRO A 174 9.47 -28.44 21.26
C PRO A 174 8.96 -27.93 19.90
N GLU A 175 9.12 -28.72 18.84
CA GLU A 175 8.68 -28.37 17.49
C GLU A 175 7.14 -28.26 17.37
N GLN A 176 6.41 -29.15 18.07
CA GLN A 176 4.95 -29.04 18.15
C GLN A 176 4.52 -27.78 18.92
N LEU A 177 5.21 -27.45 19.99
CA LEU A 177 4.92 -26.24 20.77
C LEU A 177 5.11 -24.98 19.95
N ASP A 178 6.19 -24.90 19.15
CA ASP A 178 6.44 -23.76 18.28
C ASP A 178 5.34 -23.60 17.21
N ARG A 179 4.91 -24.71 16.57
CA ARG A 179 3.79 -24.67 15.62
C ARG A 179 2.47 -24.27 16.30
N LEU A 180 2.19 -24.81 17.47
CA LEU A 180 0.99 -24.50 18.25
C LEU A 180 0.96 -23.02 18.67
N LYS A 181 2.10 -22.47 19.12
CA LYS A 181 2.24 -21.05 19.45
C LYS A 181 1.91 -20.18 18.25
N TYR A 182 2.48 -20.50 17.08
CA TYR A 182 2.17 -19.77 15.84
C TYR A 182 0.68 -19.82 15.50
N VAL A 183 0.07 -21.03 15.46
CA VAL A 183 -1.33 -21.20 15.05
C VAL A 183 -2.30 -20.54 16.03
N VAL A 184 -2.04 -20.65 17.33
CA VAL A 184 -2.88 -20.01 18.36
C VAL A 184 -2.83 -18.48 18.24
N VAL A 185 -1.66 -17.91 18.09
CA VAL A 185 -1.50 -16.45 17.89
C VAL A 185 -2.15 -16.02 16.58
N ARG A 186 -1.92 -16.74 15.48
CA ARG A 186 -2.53 -16.50 14.17
C ARG A 186 -4.06 -16.41 14.26
N ASP A 187 -4.69 -17.37 14.98
CA ASP A 187 -6.15 -17.49 15.02
C ASP A 187 -6.81 -16.57 16.07
N LEU A 188 -6.15 -16.27 17.18
CA LEU A 188 -6.70 -15.44 18.25
C LEU A 188 -6.37 -13.95 18.12
N VAL A 189 -5.16 -13.63 17.67
CA VAL A 189 -4.66 -12.25 17.63
C VAL A 189 -4.63 -11.72 16.21
N ASN A 190 -4.04 -12.48 15.28
CA ASN A 190 -3.83 -12.07 13.89
C ASN A 190 -5.09 -12.33 13.02
N ASN A 191 -4.88 -12.61 11.74
CA ASN A 191 -5.95 -12.66 10.75
C ASN A 191 -6.44 -14.08 10.41
N GLY A 192 -6.06 -15.08 11.23
CA GLY A 192 -6.47 -16.47 11.02
C GLY A 192 -6.08 -17.01 9.64
N PRO A 193 -7.01 -17.60 8.88
CA PRO A 193 -6.71 -18.21 7.57
C PRO A 193 -6.17 -17.23 6.52
N LEU A 194 -6.33 -15.93 6.70
CA LEU A 194 -5.84 -14.91 5.77
C LEU A 194 -4.47 -14.35 6.16
N GLU A 195 -3.83 -14.88 7.22
CA GLU A 195 -2.56 -14.32 7.72
C GLU A 195 -1.47 -14.31 6.66
N THR A 196 -1.26 -15.41 5.94
CA THR A 196 -0.26 -15.49 4.88
C THR A 196 -0.51 -14.52 3.73
N LEU A 197 -1.79 -14.28 3.37
CA LEU A 197 -2.17 -13.30 2.35
C LEU A 197 -1.92 -11.86 2.82
N LEU A 198 -2.25 -11.57 4.09
CA LEU A 198 -2.03 -10.24 4.65
C LEU A 198 -0.56 -9.98 4.99
N ALA A 199 0.22 -11.02 5.26
CA ALA A 199 1.67 -10.93 5.44
C ALA A 199 2.44 -10.65 4.14
N ASP A 200 1.87 -10.96 2.97
CA ASP A 200 2.54 -10.78 1.68
C ASP A 200 2.37 -9.35 1.15
N GLU A 201 3.43 -8.55 1.20
CA GLU A 201 3.46 -7.15 0.75
C GLU A 201 3.34 -7.00 -0.78
N MET A 202 3.55 -8.10 -1.53
CA MET A 202 3.43 -8.10 -2.98
C MET A 202 1.98 -8.19 -3.46
N LEU A 203 1.01 -8.48 -2.58
CA LEU A 203 -0.41 -8.48 -2.91
C LEU A 203 -1.00 -7.06 -2.83
N GLU A 204 -1.83 -6.70 -3.80
CA GLU A 204 -2.55 -5.42 -3.85
C GLU A 204 -4.01 -5.59 -3.42
N ASP A 205 -4.77 -6.40 -4.15
CA ASP A 205 -6.17 -6.68 -3.85
C ASP A 205 -6.38 -8.21 -3.64
N ILE A 206 -7.20 -8.60 -2.67
CA ILE A 206 -7.53 -9.98 -2.31
C ILE A 206 -9.04 -10.16 -2.44
N HIS A 207 -9.48 -11.14 -3.26
CA HIS A 207 -10.88 -11.34 -3.60
C HIS A 207 -11.34 -12.75 -3.21
N SER A 208 -12.33 -12.84 -2.31
CA SER A 208 -13.00 -14.09 -1.95
C SER A 208 -14.46 -14.03 -2.37
N ILE A 209 -14.90 -14.99 -3.16
CA ILE A 209 -16.28 -15.07 -3.65
C ILE A 209 -16.85 -16.43 -3.23
N GLY A 210 -17.71 -16.45 -2.24
CA GLY A 210 -18.27 -17.70 -1.69
C GLY A 210 -17.19 -18.66 -1.25
N LEU A 211 -17.34 -19.93 -1.60
CA LEU A 211 -16.40 -21.01 -1.27
C LEU A 211 -15.31 -21.24 -2.33
N SER A 212 -15.19 -20.36 -3.32
CA SER A 212 -14.13 -20.45 -4.31
C SER A 212 -12.76 -20.17 -3.69
N ARG A 213 -11.71 -20.61 -4.39
CA ARG A 213 -10.34 -20.21 -4.02
C ARG A 213 -10.21 -18.70 -4.07
N ILE A 214 -9.45 -18.15 -3.13
CA ILE A 214 -9.17 -16.72 -3.08
C ILE A 214 -8.28 -16.35 -4.26
N ASN A 215 -8.69 -15.32 -5.00
CA ASN A 215 -7.89 -14.72 -6.07
C ASN A 215 -7.29 -13.40 -5.60
N MET A 216 -6.17 -13.02 -6.18
CA MET A 216 -5.46 -11.81 -5.77
C MET A 216 -4.74 -11.13 -6.91
N ASP A 217 -4.70 -9.81 -6.86
CA ASP A 217 -3.85 -8.99 -7.69
C ASP A 217 -2.47 -8.84 -7.04
N HIS A 218 -1.42 -9.05 -7.86
CA HIS A 218 -0.04 -9.07 -7.39
C HIS A 218 0.78 -8.01 -8.12
N LYS A 219 1.67 -7.31 -7.41
CA LYS A 219 2.47 -6.18 -7.96
C LYS A 219 3.38 -6.58 -9.14
N VAL A 220 3.79 -7.85 -9.18
CA VAL A 220 4.75 -8.37 -10.17
C VAL A 220 4.09 -9.28 -11.21
N PHE A 221 3.23 -10.18 -10.78
CA PHE A 221 2.59 -11.19 -11.61
C PHE A 221 1.15 -10.80 -11.97
N PRO A 222 0.55 -11.38 -13.02
CA PRO A 222 -0.89 -11.21 -13.26
C PRO A 222 -1.70 -11.81 -12.10
N MET A 223 -3.03 -11.69 -12.17
CA MET A 223 -3.93 -12.26 -11.16
C MET A 223 -3.56 -13.70 -10.80
N LEU A 224 -3.41 -13.97 -9.51
CA LEU A 224 -3.03 -15.24 -8.94
C LEU A 224 -4.23 -15.92 -8.28
N THR A 225 -4.22 -17.25 -8.23
CA THR A 225 -5.20 -18.05 -7.49
C THR A 225 -4.50 -18.75 -6.33
N SER A 226 -5.01 -18.56 -5.09
CA SER A 226 -4.40 -19.16 -3.90
C SER A 226 -4.78 -20.62 -3.69
N ASN A 227 -4.04 -21.28 -2.78
CA ASN A 227 -4.43 -22.56 -2.21
C ASN A 227 -5.47 -22.42 -1.08
N ILE A 228 -5.79 -21.21 -0.67
CA ILE A 228 -6.69 -20.93 0.45
C ILE A 228 -8.14 -20.90 -0.06
N ALA A 229 -9.01 -21.65 0.60
CA ALA A 229 -10.45 -21.65 0.39
C ALA A 229 -11.16 -22.00 1.70
N PHE A 230 -12.34 -21.45 1.90
CA PHE A 230 -13.18 -21.85 3.03
C PHE A 230 -13.86 -23.18 2.74
N LYS A 231 -13.83 -24.12 3.69
CA LYS A 231 -14.38 -25.48 3.52
C LYS A 231 -15.89 -25.49 3.35
N ASP A 232 -16.58 -24.59 4.04
CA ASP A 232 -18.03 -24.49 4.02
C ASP A 232 -18.51 -23.06 4.31
N GLN A 233 -19.80 -22.82 4.04
CA GLN A 233 -20.43 -21.52 4.20
C GLN A 233 -20.53 -21.07 5.67
N GLU A 234 -20.63 -22.01 6.61
CA GLU A 234 -20.73 -21.71 8.02
C GLU A 234 -19.41 -21.12 8.54
N LEU A 235 -18.29 -21.72 8.18
CA LEU A 235 -16.95 -21.23 8.52
C LEU A 235 -16.68 -19.85 7.91
N LEU A 236 -17.02 -19.66 6.62
CA LEU A 236 -16.88 -18.35 5.98
C LEU A 236 -17.74 -17.29 6.69
N THR A 237 -18.99 -17.60 6.96
CA THR A 237 -19.94 -16.71 7.63
C THR A 237 -19.46 -16.34 9.03
N LYS A 238 -19.01 -17.33 9.82
CA LYS A 238 -18.45 -17.13 11.15
C LYS A 238 -17.20 -16.25 11.12
N TYR A 239 -16.31 -16.50 10.17
CA TYR A 239 -15.09 -15.72 9.96
C TYR A 239 -15.40 -14.26 9.63
N LEU A 240 -16.29 -13.99 8.66
CA LEU A 240 -16.67 -12.64 8.27
C LEU A 240 -17.39 -11.88 9.38
N ARG A 241 -18.22 -12.55 10.17
CA ARG A 241 -18.86 -11.95 11.34
C ARG A 241 -17.82 -11.52 12.36
N SER A 242 -16.91 -12.42 12.74
CA SER A 242 -15.81 -12.10 13.67
C SER A 242 -14.95 -10.94 13.17
N MET A 243 -14.57 -10.96 11.90
CA MET A 243 -13.78 -9.88 11.29
C MET A 243 -14.53 -8.56 11.30
N SER A 244 -15.84 -8.56 10.98
CA SER A 244 -16.68 -7.36 11.01
C SER A 244 -16.83 -6.76 12.41
N GLU A 245 -16.87 -7.60 13.45
CA GLU A 245 -16.88 -7.19 14.86
C GLU A 245 -15.53 -6.56 15.25
N ARG A 246 -14.42 -7.16 14.84
CA ARG A 246 -13.05 -6.63 15.11
C ARG A 246 -12.83 -5.24 14.50
N ILE A 247 -13.37 -4.97 13.32
CA ILE A 247 -13.30 -3.63 12.71
C ILE A 247 -14.36 -2.66 13.25
N GLY A 248 -15.17 -3.07 14.25
CA GLY A 248 -16.20 -2.24 14.86
C GLY A 248 -17.43 -1.98 13.98
N ARG A 249 -17.63 -2.75 12.91
CA ARG A 249 -18.74 -2.63 11.95
C ARG A 249 -19.40 -3.98 11.71
N PRO A 250 -20.14 -4.53 12.69
CA PRO A 250 -20.70 -5.87 12.61
C PRO A 250 -21.70 -6.01 11.45
N VAL A 251 -21.56 -7.10 10.69
CA VAL A 251 -22.49 -7.53 9.65
C VAL A 251 -23.68 -8.26 10.25
N SER A 252 -24.84 -8.17 9.59
CA SER A 252 -26.05 -8.90 9.90
C SER A 252 -26.94 -8.98 8.66
N ASP A 253 -27.98 -9.81 8.69
CA ASP A 253 -28.96 -9.89 7.60
C ASP A 253 -29.64 -8.54 7.30
N SER A 254 -29.80 -7.68 8.31
CA SER A 254 -30.32 -6.32 8.13
C SER A 254 -29.29 -5.30 7.65
N LYS A 255 -27.99 -5.60 7.76
CA LYS A 255 -26.85 -4.81 7.27
C LYS A 255 -25.82 -5.74 6.63
N PRO A 256 -26.11 -6.27 5.45
CA PRO A 256 -25.25 -7.27 4.82
C PRO A 256 -23.99 -6.70 4.16
N ILE A 257 -23.97 -5.41 3.83
CA ILE A 257 -22.83 -4.76 3.17
C ILE A 257 -22.13 -3.84 4.16
N VAL A 258 -20.83 -4.05 4.34
CA VAL A 258 -19.99 -3.28 5.26
C VAL A 258 -18.63 -2.99 4.64
N ASP A 259 -18.25 -1.72 4.73
CA ASP A 259 -16.89 -1.25 4.43
C ASP A 259 -16.18 -0.91 5.74
N GLY A 260 -14.91 -1.29 5.85
CA GLY A 260 -14.10 -1.02 7.03
C GLY A 260 -12.61 -0.99 6.74
N ALA A 261 -11.83 -0.76 7.79
CA ALA A 261 -10.38 -0.88 7.76
C ALA A 261 -9.93 -1.94 8.78
N LEU A 262 -9.03 -2.80 8.37
CA LEU A 262 -8.32 -3.75 9.24
C LEU A 262 -7.34 -3.00 10.14
N LEU A 263 -6.76 -3.69 11.12
CA LEU A 263 -5.81 -3.08 12.07
C LEU A 263 -4.53 -2.57 11.39
N ASP A 264 -4.10 -3.23 10.32
CA ASP A 264 -2.97 -2.81 9.48
C ASP A 264 -3.29 -1.63 8.54
N GLY A 265 -4.53 -1.14 8.55
CA GLY A 265 -5.00 -0.05 7.68
C GLY A 265 -5.54 -0.52 6.32
N SER A 266 -5.45 -1.80 5.99
CA SER A 266 -6.02 -2.37 4.77
C SER A 266 -7.55 -2.18 4.75
N ARG A 267 -8.10 -1.86 3.59
CA ARG A 267 -9.55 -1.72 3.41
C ARG A 267 -10.19 -3.08 3.23
N ILE A 268 -11.34 -3.31 3.87
CA ILE A 268 -12.17 -4.48 3.62
C ILE A 268 -13.60 -4.08 3.27
N ASN A 269 -14.11 -4.62 2.17
CA ASN A 269 -15.53 -4.64 1.85
C ASN A 269 -16.05 -6.06 2.09
N ILE A 270 -17.11 -6.20 2.88
CA ILE A 270 -17.76 -7.47 3.18
C ILE A 270 -19.18 -7.41 2.63
N ILE A 271 -19.56 -8.43 1.84
CA ILE A 271 -20.94 -8.67 1.40
C ILE A 271 -21.36 -9.99 2.03
N TYR A 272 -22.21 -9.88 3.03
CA TYR A 272 -22.68 -10.96 3.89
C TYR A 272 -24.04 -11.48 3.42
N SER A 273 -24.30 -12.78 3.63
CA SER A 273 -25.57 -13.45 3.33
C SER A 273 -25.77 -13.88 1.87
N ASP A 274 -26.46 -15.01 1.70
CA ASP A 274 -26.71 -15.67 0.43
C ASP A 274 -27.86 -15.03 -0.36
N ASP A 275 -28.71 -14.27 0.32
CA ASP A 275 -29.81 -13.54 -0.32
C ASP A 275 -29.35 -12.26 -1.02
N VAL A 276 -28.16 -11.77 -0.68
CA VAL A 276 -27.53 -10.59 -1.32
C VAL A 276 -26.43 -11.03 -2.31
N SER A 277 -25.63 -12.01 -1.94
CA SER A 277 -24.56 -12.57 -2.77
C SER A 277 -24.91 -14.00 -3.19
N ILE A 278 -25.35 -14.17 -4.43
CA ILE A 278 -25.87 -15.46 -4.95
C ILE A 278 -24.83 -16.62 -4.86
N GLN A 279 -23.54 -16.29 -4.88
CA GLN A 279 -22.46 -17.26 -4.76
C GLN A 279 -22.02 -17.52 -3.31
N GLY A 280 -22.74 -16.97 -2.35
CA GLY A 280 -22.40 -16.96 -0.92
C GLY A 280 -21.71 -15.67 -0.50
N SER A 281 -21.51 -15.51 0.80
CA SER A 281 -20.84 -14.35 1.36
C SER A 281 -19.47 -14.13 0.72
N SER A 282 -19.08 -12.88 0.53
CA SER A 282 -17.85 -12.51 -0.17
C SER A 282 -17.16 -11.34 0.52
N PHE A 283 -15.87 -11.19 0.27
CA PHE A 283 -15.12 -10.01 0.70
C PHE A 283 -14.04 -9.63 -0.30
N THR A 284 -13.70 -8.37 -0.28
CA THR A 284 -12.54 -7.83 -0.99
C THR A 284 -11.69 -7.05 -0.01
N ILE A 285 -10.39 -7.37 0.06
CA ILE A 285 -9.43 -6.62 0.85
C ILE A 285 -8.48 -5.90 -0.09
N ARG A 286 -8.36 -4.58 0.06
CA ARG A 286 -7.34 -3.76 -0.58
C ARG A 286 -6.25 -3.47 0.44
N LYS A 287 -5.08 -4.04 0.21
CA LYS A 287 -3.97 -3.93 1.14
C LYS A 287 -3.43 -2.51 1.23
N PHE A 288 -3.11 -2.12 2.45
CA PHE A 288 -2.40 -0.87 2.71
C PHE A 288 -0.90 -1.10 2.46
N ALA A 289 -0.31 -0.30 1.57
CA ALA A 289 1.13 -0.39 1.34
C ALA A 289 1.89 0.16 2.55
N GLU A 290 2.71 -0.64 3.21
CA GLU A 290 3.51 -0.21 4.36
C GLU A 290 4.56 0.82 3.94
N GLU A 291 5.24 0.59 2.81
CA GLU A 291 6.24 1.51 2.28
C GLU A 291 5.63 2.59 1.39
N THR A 292 6.08 3.81 1.61
CA THR A 292 5.72 4.95 0.77
C THR A 292 6.69 5.03 -0.41
N ILE A 293 6.14 5.00 -1.62
CA ILE A 293 6.93 5.14 -2.84
C ILE A 293 7.47 6.58 -2.92
N SER A 294 8.79 6.72 -3.09
CA SER A 294 9.42 8.03 -3.22
C SER A 294 9.25 8.64 -4.61
N ILE A 295 9.50 9.94 -4.72
CA ILE A 295 9.53 10.62 -6.01
C ILE A 295 10.64 10.08 -6.92
N ILE A 296 11.76 9.66 -6.36
CA ILE A 296 12.89 9.08 -7.10
C ILE A 296 12.50 7.74 -7.72
N GLN A 297 11.78 6.91 -6.96
CA GLN A 297 11.27 5.64 -7.48
C GLN A 297 10.27 5.84 -8.64
N LEU A 298 9.41 6.86 -8.55
CA LEU A 298 8.48 7.21 -9.64
C LEU A 298 9.21 7.68 -10.90
N ILE A 299 10.32 8.42 -10.75
CA ILE A 299 11.16 8.85 -11.87
C ILE A 299 11.84 7.64 -12.53
N LYS A 300 12.41 6.72 -11.73
CA LYS A 300 13.00 5.48 -12.24
C LYS A 300 12.00 4.62 -13.02
N TRP A 301 10.76 4.58 -12.59
CA TRP A 301 9.68 3.91 -13.32
C TRP A 301 9.17 4.72 -14.52
N LYS A 302 9.76 5.87 -14.81
CA LYS A 302 9.33 6.80 -15.86
C LYS A 302 7.88 7.29 -15.69
N THR A 303 7.34 7.28 -14.48
CA THR A 303 6.00 7.84 -14.21
C THR A 303 6.01 9.34 -14.45
N LEU A 304 7.10 10.02 -14.09
CA LEU A 304 7.36 11.44 -14.35
C LEU A 304 8.86 11.68 -14.56
N SER A 305 9.21 12.87 -15.10
CA SER A 305 10.62 13.28 -15.27
C SER A 305 11.15 14.04 -14.05
N ALA A 306 12.49 14.08 -13.88
CA ALA A 306 13.13 14.89 -12.86
C ALA A 306 12.78 16.38 -12.96
N GLN A 307 12.63 16.92 -14.19
CA GLN A 307 12.23 18.30 -14.43
C GLN A 307 10.77 18.56 -13.99
N MET A 308 9.87 17.61 -14.21
CA MET A 308 8.51 17.69 -13.72
C MET A 308 8.47 17.65 -12.18
N ALA A 309 9.26 16.79 -11.54
CA ALA A 309 9.38 16.74 -10.08
C ALA A 309 9.92 18.07 -9.51
N ALA A 310 10.93 18.68 -10.14
CA ALA A 310 11.45 19.99 -9.77
C ALA A 310 10.40 21.11 -9.90
N TYR A 311 9.58 21.07 -10.94
CA TYR A 311 8.47 22.00 -11.11
C TYR A 311 7.41 21.87 -10.01
N ILE A 312 7.05 20.63 -9.62
CA ILE A 312 6.12 20.34 -8.53
C ILE A 312 6.71 20.82 -7.21
N TRP A 313 8.01 20.60 -6.97
CA TRP A 313 8.73 21.08 -5.79
C TRP A 313 8.62 22.59 -5.63
N LEU A 314 8.96 23.36 -6.69
CA LEU A 314 8.80 24.83 -6.71
C LEU A 314 7.37 25.27 -6.38
N GLY A 315 6.37 24.55 -6.93
CA GLY A 315 4.96 24.82 -6.68
C GLY A 315 4.59 24.59 -5.19
N LEU A 316 4.88 23.43 -4.67
CA LEU A 316 4.49 23.06 -3.30
C LEU A 316 5.22 23.87 -2.24
N GLU A 317 6.53 24.10 -2.38
CA GLU A 317 7.28 24.97 -1.47
C GLU A 317 6.72 26.39 -1.44
N SER A 318 6.28 26.90 -2.59
CA SER A 318 5.73 28.25 -2.72
C SER A 318 4.25 28.38 -2.31
N GLY A 319 3.62 27.33 -1.80
CA GLY A 319 2.24 27.37 -1.35
C GLY A 319 1.23 27.38 -2.50
N MET A 320 1.48 26.64 -3.58
CA MET A 320 0.53 26.47 -4.67
C MET A 320 -0.43 25.33 -4.41
N SER A 321 -1.69 25.50 -4.84
CA SER A 321 -2.70 24.44 -4.83
C SER A 321 -2.56 23.54 -6.03
N MET A 322 -2.65 22.24 -5.83
CA MET A 322 -2.43 21.22 -6.83
C MET A 322 -3.46 20.09 -6.75
N LEU A 323 -3.90 19.57 -7.88
CA LEU A 323 -4.68 18.34 -7.95
C LEU A 323 -3.97 17.28 -8.78
N VAL A 324 -3.87 16.06 -8.24
CA VAL A 324 -3.45 14.87 -8.99
C VAL A 324 -4.71 14.19 -9.51
N SER A 325 -4.89 14.17 -10.81
CA SER A 325 -6.09 13.70 -11.47
C SER A 325 -5.82 12.50 -12.37
N GLY A 326 -6.80 11.62 -12.52
CA GLY A 326 -6.68 10.42 -13.36
C GLY A 326 -7.76 9.40 -13.06
N GLU A 327 -7.76 8.30 -13.80
CA GLU A 327 -8.71 7.21 -13.62
C GLU A 327 -8.40 6.37 -12.36
N THR A 328 -9.27 5.41 -12.05
CA THR A 328 -9.04 4.46 -10.95
C THR A 328 -7.77 3.64 -11.24
N ALA A 329 -7.02 3.32 -10.20
CA ALA A 329 -5.76 2.56 -10.26
C ALA A 329 -4.62 3.22 -11.07
N SER A 330 -4.75 4.49 -11.48
CA SER A 330 -3.67 5.21 -12.18
C SER A 330 -2.48 5.61 -11.28
N GLY A 331 -2.59 5.47 -9.96
CA GLY A 331 -1.53 5.80 -8.99
C GLY A 331 -1.59 7.22 -8.43
N LYS A 332 -2.76 7.88 -8.44
CA LYS A 332 -2.93 9.26 -7.94
C LYS A 332 -2.45 9.45 -6.51
N THR A 333 -2.92 8.61 -5.59
CA THR A 333 -2.55 8.70 -4.16
C THR A 333 -1.07 8.39 -3.96
N THR A 334 -0.50 7.47 -4.75
CA THR A 334 0.94 7.20 -4.75
C THR A 334 1.76 8.43 -5.13
N THR A 335 1.36 9.09 -6.24
CA THR A 335 2.02 10.33 -6.69
C THR A 335 1.80 11.46 -5.69
N LEU A 336 0.58 11.59 -5.13
CA LEU A 336 0.32 12.54 -4.05
C LEU A 336 1.30 12.35 -2.90
N ASN A 337 1.42 11.14 -2.36
CA ASN A 337 2.32 10.84 -1.24
C ASN A 337 3.79 11.13 -1.59
N ALA A 338 4.22 10.76 -2.80
CA ALA A 338 5.60 10.94 -3.24
C ALA A 338 6.04 12.41 -3.35
N VAL A 339 5.11 13.34 -3.55
CA VAL A 339 5.42 14.78 -3.67
C VAL A 339 5.25 15.56 -2.37
N LEU A 340 4.66 14.98 -1.32
CA LEU A 340 4.46 15.67 -0.05
C LEU A 340 5.76 16.11 0.64
N PRO A 341 6.91 15.41 0.52
CA PRO A 341 8.20 15.89 1.00
C PRO A 341 8.64 17.26 0.43
N PHE A 342 8.07 17.69 -0.68
CA PHE A 342 8.32 19.02 -1.25
C PHE A 342 7.59 20.18 -0.53
N ILE A 343 6.78 19.89 0.47
CA ILE A 343 6.21 20.89 1.38
C ILE A 343 7.22 21.15 2.49
N ASP A 344 7.40 22.41 2.89
CA ASP A 344 8.27 22.77 4.01
C ASP A 344 7.98 21.92 5.26
N HIS A 345 8.99 21.28 5.82
CA HIS A 345 8.86 20.31 6.91
C HIS A 345 8.47 20.95 8.25
N ASN A 346 8.64 22.27 8.39
CA ASN A 346 8.34 23.00 9.63
C ASN A 346 6.90 23.52 9.71
N VAL A 347 6.02 23.12 8.78
CA VAL A 347 4.65 23.63 8.72
C VAL A 347 3.63 22.61 9.20
N LYS A 348 2.48 23.12 9.65
CA LYS A 348 1.34 22.28 10.02
C LYS A 348 0.60 21.78 8.76
N ILE A 349 0.46 20.47 8.65
CA ILE A 349 -0.33 19.80 7.63
C ILE A 349 -1.63 19.25 8.24
N TYR A 350 -2.72 19.38 7.49
CA TYR A 350 -4.02 18.84 7.83
C TYR A 350 -4.47 17.91 6.71
N THR A 351 -4.78 16.66 7.05
CA THR A 351 -5.32 15.70 6.07
C THR A 351 -6.78 15.37 6.39
N ALA A 352 -7.61 15.28 5.36
CA ALA A 352 -9.00 14.85 5.43
C ALA A 352 -9.23 13.72 4.42
N GLU A 353 -9.68 12.57 4.90
CA GLU A 353 -9.80 11.34 4.12
C GLU A 353 -11.04 10.54 4.50
N ASP A 354 -11.61 9.82 3.54
CA ASP A 354 -12.61 8.78 3.82
C ASP A 354 -11.94 7.52 4.34
N THR A 355 -10.81 7.18 3.76
CA THR A 355 -9.93 6.10 4.18
C THR A 355 -8.50 6.62 4.24
N PRO A 356 -7.75 6.25 5.26
CA PRO A 356 -6.42 6.78 5.52
C PRO A 356 -5.37 6.20 4.56
N GLU A 357 -5.20 6.80 3.38
CA GLU A 357 -4.20 6.43 2.37
C GLU A 357 -3.03 7.44 2.30
N VAL A 358 -3.24 8.68 2.76
CA VAL A 358 -2.21 9.71 2.73
C VAL A 358 -1.20 9.46 3.85
N LYS A 359 0.08 9.52 3.49
CA LYS A 359 1.22 9.40 4.41
C LYS A 359 2.02 10.69 4.42
N VAL A 360 2.18 11.29 5.59
CA VAL A 360 2.88 12.55 5.79
C VAL A 360 3.97 12.33 6.83
N ALA A 361 5.23 12.58 6.46
CA ALA A 361 6.36 12.45 7.39
C ALA A 361 6.60 13.69 8.27
N HIS A 362 5.84 14.77 8.07
CA HIS A 362 5.95 16.01 8.83
C HIS A 362 5.58 15.82 10.31
N THR A 363 6.34 16.44 11.20
CA THR A 363 6.13 16.34 12.65
C THR A 363 4.79 16.94 13.11
N ILE A 364 4.29 17.99 12.43
CA ILE A 364 3.03 18.64 12.80
C ILE A 364 1.95 18.22 11.79
N TRP A 365 1.45 17.02 11.97
CA TRP A 365 0.41 16.44 11.13
C TRP A 365 -0.88 16.19 11.91
N GLN A 366 -1.99 16.80 11.47
CA GLN A 366 -3.33 16.56 11.98
C GLN A 366 -4.10 15.70 10.98
N ARG A 367 -4.21 14.42 11.26
CA ARG A 367 -4.87 13.42 10.42
C ARG A 367 -6.31 13.23 10.85
N LEU A 368 -7.26 13.36 9.93
CA LEU A 368 -8.69 13.21 10.19
C LEU A 368 -9.33 12.34 9.12
N ILE A 369 -10.24 11.49 9.57
CA ILE A 369 -11.02 10.59 8.74
C ILE A 369 -12.51 10.80 8.96
N THR A 370 -13.31 10.53 7.93
CA THR A 370 -14.77 10.54 8.04
C THR A 370 -15.25 9.43 8.96
N ARG A 371 -16.41 9.62 9.55
CA ARG A 371 -17.06 8.63 10.39
C ARG A 371 -18.51 8.43 9.94
N ASP A 372 -18.80 7.25 9.39
CA ASP A 372 -20.17 6.85 9.11
C ASP A 372 -20.87 6.42 10.39
N SER A 373 -22.10 6.90 10.61
CA SER A 373 -22.92 6.57 11.77
C SER A 373 -24.39 6.59 11.40
N LYS A 374 -25.19 5.68 12.01
CA LYS A 374 -26.66 5.68 11.90
C LYS A 374 -27.29 6.90 12.58
N ASN A 375 -26.62 7.46 13.59
CA ASN A 375 -27.04 8.68 14.27
C ASN A 375 -26.42 9.88 13.53
N GLU A 376 -27.24 10.74 12.98
CA GLU A 376 -26.82 11.95 12.25
C GLU A 376 -25.89 12.84 13.10
N ASP A 377 -26.14 12.96 14.41
CA ASP A 377 -25.30 13.75 15.32
C ASP A 377 -23.86 13.18 15.49
N SER A 378 -23.69 11.89 15.20
CA SER A 378 -22.40 11.19 15.32
C SER A 378 -21.70 11.01 13.98
N ARG A 379 -22.35 11.30 12.86
CA ARG A 379 -21.80 11.23 11.52
C ARG A 379 -20.83 12.39 11.30
N VAL A 380 -19.69 12.11 10.69
CA VAL A 380 -18.69 13.13 10.32
C VAL A 380 -18.37 12.94 8.85
N GLU A 381 -18.77 13.89 8.04
CA GLU A 381 -18.54 13.87 6.60
C GLU A 381 -17.27 14.64 6.22
N MET A 382 -16.76 14.41 5.00
CA MET A 382 -15.61 15.14 4.45
C MET A 382 -15.82 16.67 4.51
N PHE A 383 -17.04 17.11 4.27
CA PHE A 383 -17.44 18.49 4.37
C PHE A 383 -17.20 19.10 5.77
N ASP A 384 -17.48 18.34 6.83
CA ASP A 384 -17.28 18.79 8.23
C ASP A 384 -15.80 18.87 8.57
N LEU A 385 -15.02 17.90 8.09
CA LEU A 385 -13.57 17.89 8.26
C LEU A 385 -12.93 19.12 7.62
N LEU A 386 -13.33 19.46 6.39
CA LEU A 386 -12.79 20.62 5.70
C LEU A 386 -13.21 21.95 6.35
N LYS A 387 -14.44 22.07 6.87
CA LYS A 387 -14.83 23.22 7.66
C LYS A 387 -14.00 23.36 8.95
N ALA A 388 -13.67 22.24 9.59
CA ALA A 388 -12.80 22.24 10.75
C ALA A 388 -11.35 22.65 10.39
N ALA A 389 -10.88 22.26 9.20
CA ALA A 389 -9.56 22.65 8.69
C ALA A 389 -9.39 24.17 8.65
N LEU A 390 -10.39 24.90 8.14
CA LEU A 390 -10.34 26.37 8.06
C LEU A 390 -10.17 27.06 9.42
N ARG A 391 -10.64 26.42 10.51
CA ARG A 391 -10.48 26.91 11.88
C ARG A 391 -9.16 26.48 12.51
N SER A 392 -8.56 25.40 12.00
CA SER A 392 -7.30 24.82 12.49
C SER A 392 -6.06 25.54 11.97
N ARG A 393 -6.21 26.42 10.97
CA ARG A 393 -5.16 27.25 10.34
C ARG A 393 -3.92 26.43 9.92
N PRO A 394 -4.06 25.34 9.18
CA PRO A 394 -2.90 24.62 8.67
C PRO A 394 -2.21 25.42 7.55
N ARG A 395 -0.93 25.12 7.30
CA ARG A 395 -0.25 25.65 6.11
C ARG A 395 -0.74 25.00 4.83
N TYR A 396 -1.03 23.68 4.88
CA TYR A 396 -1.58 22.90 3.78
C TYR A 396 -2.80 22.08 4.23
N ILE A 397 -3.79 21.99 3.37
CA ILE A 397 -4.92 21.05 3.49
C ILE A 397 -4.75 20.00 2.41
N ILE A 398 -4.65 18.73 2.80
CA ILE A 398 -4.54 17.60 1.90
C ILE A 398 -5.86 16.82 1.95
N ILE A 399 -6.46 16.60 0.78
CA ILE A 399 -7.72 15.88 0.64
C ILE A 399 -7.40 14.58 -0.09
N GLY A 400 -7.64 13.45 0.56
CA GLY A 400 -7.36 12.14 -0.02
C GLY A 400 -8.01 11.98 -1.38
N GLU A 401 -9.31 12.24 -1.47
CA GLU A 401 -10.04 12.24 -2.73
C GLU A 401 -11.23 13.21 -2.69
N ILE A 402 -11.41 13.98 -3.75
CA ILE A 402 -12.55 14.89 -3.93
C ILE A 402 -13.55 14.21 -4.87
N ARG A 403 -14.79 13.99 -4.39
CA ARG A 403 -15.85 13.31 -5.15
C ARG A 403 -17.13 14.12 -5.29
N GLY A 404 -17.44 14.98 -4.32
CA GLY A 404 -18.73 15.66 -4.17
C GLY A 404 -18.61 17.11 -3.70
N VAL A 405 -19.56 17.51 -2.88
CA VAL A 405 -19.74 18.91 -2.41
C VAL A 405 -18.54 19.46 -1.64
N GLU A 406 -17.71 18.61 -1.07
CA GLU A 406 -16.45 18.98 -0.41
C GLU A 406 -15.49 19.73 -1.35
N GLY A 407 -15.59 19.51 -2.66
CA GLY A 407 -14.84 20.24 -3.66
C GLY A 407 -15.08 21.75 -3.63
N ALA A 408 -16.32 22.18 -3.35
CA ALA A 408 -16.61 23.61 -3.19
C ALA A 408 -15.92 24.20 -1.95
N ILE A 409 -15.84 23.45 -0.84
CA ILE A 409 -15.11 23.86 0.36
C ILE A 409 -13.61 23.91 0.11
N ALA A 410 -13.06 22.96 -0.65
CA ALA A 410 -11.65 22.98 -1.06
C ALA A 410 -11.32 24.28 -1.80
N PHE A 411 -12.16 24.70 -2.75
CA PHE A 411 -11.98 25.99 -3.44
C PHE A 411 -12.16 27.20 -2.51
N GLN A 412 -13.09 27.13 -1.55
CA GLN A 412 -13.23 28.15 -0.52
C GLN A 412 -11.97 28.27 0.36
N ALA A 413 -11.34 27.12 0.70
CA ALA A 413 -10.07 27.10 1.41
C ALA A 413 -8.97 27.79 0.61
N MET A 414 -8.86 27.46 -0.68
CA MET A 414 -7.89 28.12 -1.58
C MET A 414 -8.09 29.64 -1.66
N GLN A 415 -9.35 30.11 -1.75
CA GLN A 415 -9.69 31.55 -1.75
C GLN A 415 -9.28 32.26 -0.46
N THR A 416 -9.32 31.55 0.67
CA THR A 416 -8.93 32.13 1.97
C THR A 416 -7.43 31.99 2.25
N GLY A 417 -6.65 31.57 1.24
CA GLY A 417 -5.19 31.52 1.28
C GLY A 417 -4.62 30.24 1.90
N HIS A 418 -5.43 29.17 1.99
CA HIS A 418 -4.95 27.84 2.38
C HIS A 418 -4.68 27.02 1.12
N PRO A 419 -3.45 26.70 0.78
CA PRO A 419 -3.14 25.81 -0.32
C PRO A 419 -3.78 24.44 -0.09
N VAL A 420 -4.39 23.90 -1.14
CA VAL A 420 -5.02 22.58 -1.13
C VAL A 420 -4.30 21.66 -2.10
N VAL A 421 -3.97 20.46 -1.63
CA VAL A 421 -3.46 19.37 -2.46
C VAL A 421 -4.42 18.21 -2.32
N GLY A 422 -4.73 17.53 -3.41
CA GLY A 422 -5.67 16.41 -3.35
C GLY A 422 -5.70 15.58 -4.61
N THR A 423 -6.48 14.48 -4.58
CA THR A 423 -6.73 13.67 -5.76
C THR A 423 -8.13 13.91 -6.31
N PHE A 424 -8.27 13.72 -7.62
CA PHE A 424 -9.53 13.88 -8.32
C PHE A 424 -9.67 12.90 -9.49
N HIS A 425 -10.88 12.57 -9.87
CA HIS A 425 -11.16 11.71 -11.02
C HIS A 425 -11.48 12.52 -12.27
N ALA A 426 -10.49 12.85 -13.08
CA ALA A 426 -10.66 13.40 -14.42
C ALA A 426 -9.44 13.06 -15.29
N SER A 427 -9.63 12.76 -16.56
CA SER A 427 -8.53 12.39 -17.47
C SER A 427 -7.79 13.59 -18.08
N ASN A 428 -8.35 14.80 -18.04
CA ASN A 428 -7.72 16.01 -18.54
C ASN A 428 -8.31 17.26 -17.91
N ILE A 429 -7.68 18.42 -18.17
CA ILE A 429 -8.07 19.70 -17.58
C ILE A 429 -9.49 20.13 -17.96
N VAL A 430 -9.96 19.80 -19.15
CA VAL A 430 -11.31 20.17 -19.61
C VAL A 430 -12.36 19.40 -18.78
N LYS A 431 -12.20 18.08 -18.64
CA LYS A 431 -13.09 17.25 -17.81
C LYS A 431 -13.02 17.63 -16.34
N LEU A 432 -11.83 17.98 -15.82
CA LEU A 432 -11.66 18.47 -14.46
C LEU A 432 -12.50 19.73 -14.24
N ILE A 433 -12.39 20.73 -15.10
CA ILE A 433 -13.15 21.98 -15.04
C ILE A 433 -14.66 21.68 -15.11
N GLN A 434 -15.09 20.87 -16.08
CA GLN A 434 -16.51 20.52 -16.25
C GLN A 434 -17.11 19.88 -15.01
N ARG A 435 -16.38 18.95 -14.37
CA ARG A 435 -16.87 18.27 -13.14
C ARG A 435 -16.92 19.20 -11.93
N PHE A 436 -15.94 20.09 -11.77
CA PHE A 436 -15.95 21.06 -10.67
C PHE A 436 -17.01 22.13 -10.84
N THR A 437 -17.28 22.57 -12.07
CA THR A 437 -18.31 23.60 -12.36
C THR A 437 -19.72 23.02 -12.44
N GLY A 438 -19.86 21.71 -12.63
CA GLY A 438 -21.13 20.99 -12.67
C GLY A 438 -21.56 20.42 -11.32
N ASP A 439 -22.81 19.89 -11.29
CA ASP A 439 -23.35 19.19 -10.13
C ASP A 439 -22.53 17.93 -9.79
N PRO A 440 -22.36 17.58 -8.51
CA PRO A 440 -22.84 18.26 -7.30
C PRO A 440 -21.90 19.31 -6.71
N ILE A 441 -20.73 19.57 -7.32
CA ILE A 441 -19.67 20.42 -6.76
C ILE A 441 -19.99 21.90 -6.93
N ASN A 442 -20.39 22.33 -8.13
CA ASN A 442 -20.87 23.68 -8.45
C ASN A 442 -19.92 24.83 -8.09
N VAL A 443 -18.60 24.68 -8.34
CA VAL A 443 -17.64 25.77 -8.17
C VAL A 443 -17.82 26.78 -9.29
N PRO A 444 -18.08 28.08 -9.00
CA PRO A 444 -18.15 29.09 -10.01
C PRO A 444 -16.84 29.23 -10.80
N ALA A 445 -16.91 29.28 -12.12
CA ALA A 445 -15.74 29.30 -13.02
C ALA A 445 -14.71 30.41 -12.67
N ARG A 446 -15.18 31.56 -12.17
CA ARG A 446 -14.33 32.68 -11.73
C ARG A 446 -13.42 32.38 -10.54
N PHE A 447 -13.63 31.26 -9.83
CA PHE A 447 -12.84 30.87 -8.66
C PHE A 447 -11.74 29.86 -9.02
N PHE A 448 -11.70 29.42 -10.26
CA PHE A 448 -10.70 28.44 -10.70
C PHE A 448 -9.27 28.98 -10.70
N ASP A 449 -9.05 30.30 -10.68
CA ASP A 449 -7.74 30.94 -10.54
C ASP A 449 -7.05 30.63 -9.21
N ASN A 450 -7.79 30.07 -8.22
CA ASN A 450 -7.24 29.62 -6.95
C ASN A 450 -6.59 28.23 -7.02
N LEU A 451 -6.94 27.41 -7.99
CA LEU A 451 -6.20 26.20 -8.36
C LEU A 451 -5.02 26.61 -9.25
N ASN A 452 -3.80 26.28 -8.87
CA ASN A 452 -2.64 26.73 -9.62
C ASN A 452 -2.28 25.78 -10.76
N PHE A 453 -2.28 24.48 -10.50
CA PHE A 453 -2.02 23.49 -11.55
C PHE A 453 -2.64 22.14 -11.23
N ALA A 454 -2.80 21.33 -12.26
CA ALA A 454 -3.29 19.96 -12.15
C ALA A 454 -2.39 19.00 -12.94
N ILE A 455 -2.17 17.83 -12.36
CA ILE A 455 -1.40 16.72 -12.91
C ILE A 455 -2.38 15.67 -13.41
N PHE A 456 -2.16 15.14 -14.62
CA PHE A 456 -2.99 14.09 -15.21
C PHE A 456 -2.18 12.82 -15.34
N GLN A 457 -2.66 11.74 -14.71
CA GLN A 457 -1.96 10.46 -14.62
C GLN A 457 -2.85 9.34 -15.15
N GLU A 458 -2.29 8.52 -16.04
CA GLU A 458 -3.00 7.45 -16.72
C GLU A 458 -2.26 6.12 -16.62
N VAL A 459 -3.02 5.05 -16.77
CA VAL A 459 -2.48 3.72 -17.04
C VAL A 459 -2.34 3.59 -18.54
N VAL A 460 -1.13 3.30 -18.99
CA VAL A 460 -0.80 3.23 -20.43
C VAL A 460 -0.16 1.88 -20.74
N GLU A 461 -0.20 1.50 -22.01
CA GLU A 461 0.59 0.39 -22.52
C GLU A 461 2.01 0.90 -22.83
N ALA A 462 3.02 0.30 -22.18
CA ALA A 462 4.41 0.73 -22.37
C ALA A 462 4.96 0.28 -23.73
N PRO A 463 5.84 1.06 -24.36
CA PRO A 463 6.62 0.58 -25.50
C PRO A 463 7.41 -0.69 -25.13
N GLY A 464 7.15 -1.80 -25.79
CA GLY A 464 7.70 -3.12 -25.44
C GLY A 464 6.74 -4.06 -24.70
N GLY A 465 5.51 -3.62 -24.49
CA GLY A 465 4.42 -4.37 -23.88
C GLY A 465 4.36 -4.26 -22.35
N GLY A 466 3.17 -4.48 -21.83
CA GLY A 466 2.88 -4.40 -20.40
C GLY A 466 2.30 -3.05 -19.96
N ILE A 467 1.71 -3.06 -18.77
CA ILE A 467 1.02 -1.90 -18.19
C ILE A 467 2.04 -1.01 -17.47
N ALA A 468 1.98 0.29 -17.75
CA ALA A 468 2.77 1.31 -17.06
C ALA A 468 1.86 2.47 -16.58
N ARG A 469 2.34 3.24 -15.63
CA ARG A 469 1.67 4.46 -15.17
C ARG A 469 2.51 5.65 -15.60
N ARG A 470 1.87 6.64 -16.26
CA ARG A 470 2.54 7.87 -16.78
C ARG A 470 1.77 9.11 -16.37
N ILE A 471 2.48 10.15 -16.01
CA ILE A 471 1.88 11.50 -15.98
C ILE A 471 1.87 11.99 -17.42
N THR A 472 0.68 12.01 -18.01
CA THR A 472 0.46 12.36 -19.41
C THR A 472 0.46 13.87 -19.65
N GLY A 473 0.23 14.67 -18.58
CA GLY A 473 0.26 16.11 -18.68
C GLY A 473 0.25 16.82 -17.34
N VAL A 474 0.76 18.05 -17.34
CA VAL A 474 0.62 19.02 -16.25
C VAL A 474 0.10 20.31 -16.86
N SER A 475 -1.03 20.80 -16.34
CA SER A 475 -1.67 22.02 -16.84
C SER A 475 -1.77 23.06 -15.73
N GLU A 476 -1.31 24.29 -16.00
CA GLU A 476 -1.56 25.47 -15.17
C GLU A 476 -2.96 26.02 -15.41
N VAL A 477 -3.57 26.53 -14.36
CA VAL A 477 -4.76 27.36 -14.42
C VAL A 477 -4.33 28.83 -14.29
N ILE A 478 -4.50 29.58 -15.37
CA ILE A 478 -4.07 30.97 -15.46
C ILE A 478 -5.13 31.88 -14.84
N GLY A 479 -6.40 31.63 -15.13
CA GLY A 479 -7.51 32.41 -14.58
C GLY A 479 -8.76 32.39 -15.45
N PHE A 480 -9.76 33.16 -15.04
CA PHE A 480 -11.01 33.31 -15.76
C PHE A 480 -10.96 34.51 -16.72
N ASP A 481 -11.13 34.25 -18.01
CA ASP A 481 -11.25 35.31 -19.04
C ASP A 481 -12.74 35.71 -19.21
N LYS A 482 -13.05 36.94 -18.84
CA LYS A 482 -14.41 37.48 -18.95
C LYS A 482 -14.85 37.66 -20.42
N THR A 483 -13.90 37.83 -21.34
CA THR A 483 -14.18 38.05 -22.75
C THR A 483 -14.54 36.76 -23.47
N ALA A 484 -13.80 35.70 -23.16
CA ALA A 484 -14.05 34.36 -23.68
C ALA A 484 -15.08 33.57 -22.86
N ASP A 485 -15.53 34.12 -21.70
CA ASP A 485 -16.37 33.45 -20.71
C ASP A 485 -15.86 32.04 -20.37
N GLY A 486 -14.56 31.93 -20.17
CA GLY A 486 -13.90 30.64 -20.01
C GLY A 486 -12.67 30.68 -19.10
N ILE A 487 -12.26 29.49 -18.64
CA ILE A 487 -11.07 29.32 -17.83
C ILE A 487 -9.87 29.12 -18.76
N LEU A 488 -8.87 29.98 -18.65
CA LEU A 488 -7.62 29.87 -19.38
C LEU A 488 -6.70 28.88 -18.67
N THR A 489 -6.21 27.91 -19.43
CA THR A 489 -5.24 26.91 -18.99
C THR A 489 -4.08 26.82 -19.96
N ARG A 490 -2.94 26.32 -19.49
CA ARG A 490 -1.76 26.08 -20.31
C ARG A 490 -1.07 24.79 -19.92
N ASN A 491 -0.77 23.96 -20.93
CA ASN A 491 -0.01 22.72 -20.70
C ASN A 491 1.48 23.05 -20.52
N MET A 492 2.01 22.63 -19.39
CA MET A 492 3.42 22.80 -19.04
C MET A 492 4.24 21.58 -19.43
N PHE A 493 3.69 20.39 -19.25
CA PHE A 493 4.32 19.14 -19.62
C PHE A 493 3.35 18.29 -20.44
N GLU A 494 3.90 17.55 -21.38
CA GLU A 494 3.18 16.66 -22.28
C GLU A 494 4.00 15.38 -22.50
N TRP A 495 3.38 14.24 -22.28
CA TRP A 495 3.97 12.93 -22.54
C TRP A 495 3.77 12.53 -24.00
N ASP A 496 4.85 12.03 -24.61
CA ASP A 496 4.82 11.45 -25.96
C ASP A 496 4.74 9.91 -25.85
N PRO A 497 3.63 9.29 -26.30
CA PRO A 497 3.46 7.85 -26.21
C PRO A 497 4.41 7.06 -27.13
N VAL A 498 4.97 7.69 -28.17
CA VAL A 498 5.86 7.01 -29.12
C VAL A 498 7.28 6.95 -28.56
N ALA A 499 7.76 8.07 -28.04
CA ALA A 499 9.11 8.17 -27.46
C ALA A 499 9.15 7.66 -26.00
N ASP A 500 8.00 7.51 -25.33
CA ASP A 500 7.87 7.30 -23.87
C ASP A 500 8.66 8.34 -23.05
N GLU A 501 8.57 9.60 -23.49
CA GLU A 501 9.26 10.74 -22.90
C GLU A 501 8.29 11.87 -22.56
N VAL A 502 8.69 12.71 -21.60
CA VAL A 502 7.92 13.88 -21.19
C VAL A 502 8.64 15.15 -21.64
N TYR A 503 7.93 16.01 -22.35
CA TYR A 503 8.45 17.29 -22.84
C TYR A 503 7.95 18.48 -22.02
N PHE A 504 8.86 19.35 -21.60
CA PHE A 504 8.52 20.63 -20.97
C PHE A 504 8.17 21.68 -22.04
N ARG A 505 6.91 22.12 -22.04
CA ARG A 505 6.38 23.14 -22.97
C ARG A 505 6.34 24.53 -22.35
N GLY A 506 6.64 24.65 -21.07
CA GLY A 506 6.44 25.87 -20.28
C GLY A 506 7.61 26.85 -20.26
N MET A 507 8.69 26.60 -21.00
CA MET A 507 9.87 27.49 -21.00
C MET A 507 9.51 28.93 -21.38
N PHE A 508 9.73 29.87 -20.48
CA PHE A 508 9.39 31.29 -20.62
C PHE A 508 7.90 31.59 -20.89
N GLN A 509 7.02 30.68 -20.41
CA GLN A 509 5.58 30.79 -20.59
C GLN A 509 4.76 30.37 -19.36
N SER A 510 5.40 29.94 -18.28
CA SER A 510 4.73 29.51 -17.05
C SER A 510 4.22 30.70 -16.27
N ASP A 511 2.90 30.82 -16.12
CA ASP A 511 2.30 31.85 -15.25
C ASP A 511 2.64 31.62 -13.79
N MET A 512 2.62 30.37 -13.36
CA MET A 512 2.94 30.00 -11.99
C MET A 512 4.38 30.35 -11.64
N LEU A 513 5.35 29.92 -12.45
CA LEU A 513 6.76 30.17 -12.18
C LEU A 513 7.08 31.66 -12.24
N GLU A 514 6.68 32.35 -13.33
CA GLU A 514 7.07 33.72 -13.58
C GLU A 514 6.30 34.75 -12.77
N ASN A 515 4.99 34.58 -12.61
CA ASN A 515 4.12 35.60 -12.03
C ASN A 515 3.75 35.32 -10.58
N LYS A 516 3.79 34.07 -10.12
CA LYS A 516 3.41 33.70 -8.75
C LYS A 516 4.63 33.35 -7.89
N ILE A 517 5.60 32.56 -8.41
CA ILE A 517 6.74 32.06 -7.64
C ILE A 517 7.94 32.99 -7.68
N ALA A 518 8.42 33.39 -8.87
CA ALA A 518 9.62 34.22 -8.99
C ALA A 518 9.58 35.49 -8.11
N PRO A 519 8.47 36.27 -8.04
CA PRO A 519 8.38 37.43 -7.17
C PRO A 519 8.44 37.07 -5.68
N ARG A 520 7.88 35.92 -5.25
CA ARG A 520 7.91 35.47 -3.86
C ARG A 520 9.31 35.04 -3.42
N MET A 521 10.09 34.48 -4.34
CA MET A 521 11.49 34.09 -4.11
C MET A 521 12.45 35.29 -4.23
N GLY A 522 11.94 36.50 -4.57
CA GLY A 522 12.74 37.72 -4.64
C GLY A 522 13.62 37.83 -5.90
N PHE A 523 13.33 37.07 -6.96
CA PHE A 523 14.06 37.20 -8.21
C PHE A 523 13.83 38.56 -8.88
N ARG A 524 14.92 39.21 -9.36
CA ARG A 524 14.83 40.47 -10.08
C ARG A 524 14.23 40.30 -11.48
N SER A 525 14.62 39.25 -12.15
CA SER A 525 14.05 38.85 -13.44
C SER A 525 13.15 37.61 -13.23
N LYS A 526 11.95 37.67 -13.80
CA LYS A 526 11.04 36.51 -13.78
C LYS A 526 11.61 35.27 -14.45
N ARG A 527 12.58 35.45 -15.36
CA ARG A 527 13.23 34.37 -16.09
C ARG A 527 14.26 33.62 -15.26
N ASP A 528 14.81 34.24 -14.21
CA ASP A 528 15.79 33.60 -13.33
C ASP A 528 15.20 32.38 -12.61
N ILE A 529 13.87 32.24 -12.55
CA ILE A 529 13.18 31.06 -12.01
C ILE A 529 13.46 29.78 -12.79
N TYR A 530 13.79 29.90 -14.07
CA TYR A 530 14.12 28.72 -14.89
C TYR A 530 15.52 28.18 -14.59
N ASP A 531 16.44 29.02 -14.14
CA ASP A 531 17.75 28.59 -13.63
C ASP A 531 17.56 27.83 -12.30
N GLU A 532 16.64 28.29 -11.46
CA GLU A 532 16.29 27.57 -10.23
C GLU A 532 15.57 26.24 -10.51
N LEU A 533 14.67 26.21 -11.50
CA LEU A 533 14.06 24.97 -11.99
C LEU A 533 15.12 23.97 -12.45
N GLN A 534 16.09 24.44 -13.25
CA GLN A 534 17.19 23.59 -13.71
C GLN A 534 18.06 23.09 -12.57
N ARG A 535 18.39 23.94 -11.61
CA ARG A 535 19.17 23.58 -10.42
C ARG A 535 18.52 22.46 -9.61
N ARG A 536 17.19 22.54 -9.41
CA ARG A 536 16.43 21.49 -8.72
C ARG A 536 16.32 20.20 -9.55
N THR A 537 16.16 20.35 -10.85
CA THR A 537 16.17 19.19 -11.77
C THR A 537 17.48 18.41 -11.66
N GLU A 538 18.61 19.11 -11.64
CA GLU A 538 19.93 18.51 -11.48
C GLU A 538 20.09 17.80 -10.11
N ALA A 539 19.57 18.41 -9.03
CA ALA A 539 19.61 17.79 -7.73
C ALA A 539 18.78 16.49 -7.67
N ILE A 540 17.57 16.52 -8.22
CA ILE A 540 16.72 15.32 -8.31
C ILE A 540 17.38 14.25 -9.18
N GLN A 541 17.99 14.65 -10.32
CA GLN A 541 18.71 13.72 -11.18
C GLN A 541 19.88 13.05 -10.43
N ARG A 542 20.64 13.80 -9.63
CA ARG A 542 21.70 13.24 -8.78
C ARG A 542 21.17 12.25 -7.74
N MET A 543 20.00 12.50 -7.14
CA MET A 543 19.35 11.52 -6.27
C MET A 543 19.03 10.23 -7.04
N CYS A 544 18.53 10.33 -8.28
CA CYS A 544 18.28 9.18 -9.15
C CYS A 544 19.57 8.42 -9.48
N ASP A 545 20.63 9.14 -9.86
CA ASP A 545 21.92 8.55 -10.23
C ASP A 545 22.60 7.83 -9.05
N ARG A 546 22.30 8.26 -7.81
CA ARG A 546 22.78 7.65 -6.57
C ARG A 546 21.86 6.58 -6.00
N ASP A 547 20.79 6.26 -6.70
CA ASP A 547 19.79 5.25 -6.30
C ASP A 547 19.08 5.51 -4.95
N LEU A 548 18.85 6.76 -4.60
CA LEU A 548 18.19 7.13 -3.35
C LEU A 548 16.67 6.93 -3.48
N THR A 549 16.25 5.68 -3.53
CA THR A 549 14.87 5.29 -3.81
C THR A 549 13.97 5.25 -2.57
N HIS A 550 14.53 5.19 -1.37
CA HIS A 550 13.75 5.18 -0.13
C HIS A 550 13.12 6.54 0.15
N TYR A 551 11.87 6.51 0.58
CA TYR A 551 11.08 7.72 0.87
C TYR A 551 11.73 8.57 1.99
N ASP A 552 12.19 7.91 3.04
CA ASP A 552 12.79 8.59 4.20
C ASP A 552 14.13 9.26 3.87
N ASP A 553 14.96 8.64 3.01
CA ASP A 553 16.18 9.27 2.52
C ASP A 553 15.89 10.58 1.77
N VAL A 554 14.87 10.58 0.91
CA VAL A 554 14.45 11.78 0.17
C VAL A 554 13.89 12.84 1.14
N PHE A 555 13.10 12.41 2.13
CA PHE A 555 12.54 13.30 3.13
C PHE A 555 13.64 13.96 3.96
N ASP A 556 14.61 13.19 4.47
CA ASP A 556 15.68 13.69 5.32
C ASP A 556 16.63 14.63 4.57
N LEU A 557 16.95 14.33 3.31
CA LEU A 557 17.71 15.25 2.46
C LEU A 557 16.97 16.57 2.25
N LEU A 558 15.67 16.54 2.01
CA LEU A 558 14.86 17.76 1.88
C LEU A 558 14.71 18.47 3.23
N ASP A 559 14.72 17.77 4.37
CA ASP A 559 14.73 18.38 5.69
C ASP A 559 15.99 19.21 5.92
N ILE A 560 17.15 18.73 5.48
CA ILE A 560 18.40 19.50 5.49
C ILE A 560 18.23 20.76 4.62
N TYR A 561 17.60 20.65 3.44
CA TYR A 561 17.34 21.82 2.59
C TYR A 561 16.49 22.87 3.31
N TYR A 562 15.39 22.47 3.94
CA TYR A 562 14.47 23.40 4.62
C TYR A 562 15.05 24.01 5.91
N LYS A 563 15.92 23.29 6.62
CA LYS A 563 16.53 23.75 7.88
C LYS A 563 17.83 24.53 7.68
N GLU A 564 18.68 24.09 6.75
CA GLU A 564 20.07 24.54 6.63
C GLU A 564 20.37 25.21 5.27
N GLY A 565 19.42 25.13 4.34
CA GLY A 565 19.53 25.76 3.02
C GLY A 565 20.26 24.92 1.98
N TRP A 566 20.36 25.52 0.77
CA TRP A 566 20.83 24.82 -0.43
C TRP A 566 22.26 24.28 -0.35
N ASP A 567 23.20 25.07 0.21
CA ASP A 567 24.62 24.67 0.22
C ASP A 567 24.85 23.43 1.08
N ARG A 568 24.15 23.32 2.20
CA ARG A 568 24.22 22.16 3.09
C ARG A 568 23.53 20.96 2.47
N PHE A 569 22.38 21.15 1.85
CA PHE A 569 21.68 20.11 1.10
C PHE A 569 22.56 19.55 -0.03
N ALA A 570 23.19 20.41 -0.84
CA ALA A 570 24.06 19.98 -1.92
C ALA A 570 25.26 19.18 -1.40
N ALA A 571 25.88 19.63 -0.30
CA ALA A 571 26.98 18.89 0.34
C ALA A 571 26.52 17.54 0.91
N ALA A 572 25.36 17.49 1.56
CA ALA A 572 24.79 16.26 2.08
C ALA A 572 24.47 15.27 0.94
N LEU A 573 23.88 15.74 -0.15
CA LEU A 573 23.56 14.94 -1.31
C LEU A 573 24.79 14.23 -1.91
N GLU A 574 25.97 14.87 -1.91
CA GLU A 574 27.22 14.25 -2.42
C GLU A 574 27.77 13.15 -1.49
N THR A 575 27.47 13.20 -0.20
CA THR A 575 28.02 12.26 0.80
C THR A 575 26.99 11.30 1.38
N TRP A 576 25.73 11.42 1.01
CA TRP A 576 24.64 10.59 1.55
C TRP A 576 24.86 9.11 1.27
N THR A 577 24.85 8.29 2.28
CA THR A 577 25.08 6.84 2.17
C THR A 577 23.79 6.02 2.31
N GLY A 578 22.64 6.68 2.44
CA GLY A 578 21.37 6.06 2.81
C GLY A 578 21.29 5.78 4.31
N ILE A 579 20.07 5.65 4.80
CA ILE A 579 19.83 5.12 6.14
C ILE A 579 20.01 3.61 6.04
N ASN A 580 20.94 3.04 6.84
CA ASN A 580 21.07 1.59 6.97
C ASN A 580 19.79 1.08 7.65
N HIS A 581 18.85 0.58 6.87
CA HIS A 581 17.66 -0.13 7.32
C HIS A 581 17.95 -1.61 7.56
#